data_b32bd0cf5674638ea57d61b2b1df2745
#
_entry.id   b32bd0cf5674638ea57d61b2b1df2745
#
_cell.length_a   1.000
_cell.length_b   1.000
_cell.length_c   1.000
_cell.angle_alpha   90.00
_cell.angle_beta   90.00
_cell.angle_gamma   90.00
#
_symmetry.space_group_name_H-M   'P 1'
#
loop_
_entity.id
_entity.type
_entity.pdbx_description
1 polymer ?
#
loop_
_entity_poly.entity_id
_entity_poly.type
_entity_poly.pdbx_seq_one_letter_code
_entity_poly.pdbx_strand_id
1 'polypeptide(L)'
;MIAAIYDPYLDTLGGGERYAMTFGLALLDMGFEVDIFWDDTKIQEKIEKRFGMHLSKFNFLPNVFSSRNFLGTGFFLKNYHVAFMISDGSIPFMTTKNNILHFQVPFRNTRSMNLANRIKIRRIHNIVCNSHFTKKIIDEEYSTNSKVIYPPVDTLKITPGKKQNIILYVGRFSQLLQNKRHDILIESFKSLIDQGLNDWKLVLAGGSEVGRTEKVDDLRSVSENYPIEIIENPTFPQILNLYKKSKIFWQATGYGIDENKHPERVEHFGISVAEAMSAGCAPVVYPKGGIPEIVDDKINGFNWFIPKELTEITFKLITNPQLTNQISAKAREKAQKFSVSVFKSQVRKLI
;
A
#
# COMPACT_ATOMS: atom_id res chain seq x y z
N MET A 1 -7.33 27.35 -10.00
CA MET A 1 -5.92 26.86 -10.06
C MET A 1 -5.94 25.47 -10.62
N ILE A 2 -4.92 25.08 -11.41
CA ILE A 2 -4.87 23.76 -12.08
C ILE A 2 -3.71 22.96 -11.52
N ALA A 3 -3.93 21.66 -11.27
CA ALA A 3 -2.92 20.72 -10.80
C ALA A 3 -2.77 19.55 -11.78
N ALA A 4 -1.53 19.10 -12.01
CA ALA A 4 -1.17 17.94 -12.81
C ALA A 4 -0.82 16.75 -11.90
N ILE A 5 -1.37 15.59 -12.17
CA ILE A 5 -1.00 14.32 -11.53
C ILE A 5 -0.53 13.34 -12.59
N TYR A 6 0.64 12.77 -12.37
CA TYR A 6 1.18 11.72 -13.20
C TYR A 6 1.64 10.52 -12.38
N ASP A 7 1.15 9.36 -12.75
CA ASP A 7 1.52 8.07 -12.19
C ASP A 7 1.86 7.12 -13.35
N PRO A 8 3.12 6.69 -13.50
CA PRO A 8 3.52 5.82 -14.61
C PRO A 8 2.98 4.38 -14.50
N TYR A 9 2.35 4.04 -13.38
CA TYR A 9 1.83 2.71 -13.06
C TYR A 9 0.33 2.69 -12.83
N LEU A 10 -0.41 3.68 -13.32
CA LEU A 10 -1.83 3.90 -13.00
C LEU A 10 -2.72 2.68 -13.28
N ASP A 11 -2.34 1.81 -14.23
CA ASP A 11 -3.03 0.57 -14.57
C ASP A 11 -2.76 -0.59 -13.62
N THR A 12 -1.79 -0.47 -12.71
CA THR A 12 -1.51 -1.54 -11.74
C THR A 12 -2.54 -1.63 -10.63
N LEU A 13 -3.35 -0.59 -10.44
CA LEU A 13 -4.46 -0.49 -9.50
C LEU A 13 -4.10 -0.93 -8.08
N GLY A 14 -2.93 -0.53 -7.60
CA GLY A 14 -2.39 -0.85 -6.28
C GLY A 14 -2.44 0.33 -5.31
N GLY A 15 -1.54 0.29 -4.30
CA GLY A 15 -1.49 1.31 -3.25
C GLY A 15 -1.03 2.69 -3.73
N GLY A 16 -0.18 2.73 -4.77
CA GLY A 16 0.32 3.93 -5.37
C GLY A 16 -0.73 4.75 -6.06
N GLU A 17 -1.44 4.10 -6.89
CA GLU A 17 -2.51 4.67 -7.68
C GLU A 17 -3.62 5.22 -6.75
N ARG A 18 -3.93 4.47 -5.68
CA ARG A 18 -4.84 4.95 -4.63
C ARG A 18 -4.29 6.17 -3.91
N TYR A 19 -2.97 6.21 -3.65
CA TYR A 19 -2.31 7.37 -3.06
C TYR A 19 -2.45 8.59 -3.97
N ALA A 20 -2.09 8.46 -5.26
CA ALA A 20 -2.17 9.55 -6.25
C ALA A 20 -3.61 10.08 -6.40
N MET A 21 -4.60 9.18 -6.49
CA MET A 21 -6.00 9.60 -6.59
C MET A 21 -6.49 10.30 -5.33
N THR A 22 -6.09 9.84 -4.14
CA THR A 22 -6.46 10.50 -2.88
C THR A 22 -5.75 11.85 -2.73
N PHE A 23 -4.53 11.97 -3.25
CA PHE A 23 -3.83 13.25 -3.35
C PHE A 23 -4.61 14.24 -4.24
N GLY A 24 -5.06 13.78 -5.39
CA GLY A 24 -5.92 14.57 -6.28
C GLY A 24 -7.23 14.99 -5.62
N LEU A 25 -7.90 14.10 -4.87
CA LEU A 25 -9.10 14.46 -4.10
C LEU A 25 -8.80 15.54 -3.04
N ALA A 26 -7.61 15.55 -2.44
CA ALA A 26 -7.23 16.62 -1.52
C ALA A 26 -7.05 17.97 -2.25
N LEU A 27 -6.53 17.96 -3.47
CA LEU A 27 -6.41 19.17 -4.31
C LEU A 27 -7.79 19.69 -4.77
N LEU A 28 -8.72 18.80 -5.15
CA LEU A 28 -10.11 19.18 -5.45
C LEU A 28 -10.78 19.85 -4.24
N ASP A 29 -10.59 19.32 -3.04
CA ASP A 29 -11.10 19.93 -1.79
C ASP A 29 -10.52 21.32 -1.51
N MET A 30 -9.36 21.64 -2.10
CA MET A 30 -8.72 22.96 -2.02
C MET A 30 -9.12 23.90 -3.18
N GLY A 31 -10.02 23.46 -4.06
CA GLY A 31 -10.51 24.25 -5.19
C GLY A 31 -9.63 24.22 -6.43
N PHE A 32 -8.74 23.24 -6.56
CA PHE A 32 -8.00 23.01 -7.80
C PHE A 32 -8.86 22.24 -8.81
N GLU A 33 -8.68 22.52 -10.08
CA GLU A 33 -8.97 21.60 -11.17
C GLU A 33 -7.82 20.60 -11.26
N VAL A 34 -8.11 19.31 -11.45
CA VAL A 34 -7.08 18.26 -11.40
C VAL A 34 -7.09 17.45 -12.68
N ASP A 35 -5.98 17.49 -13.39
CA ASP A 35 -5.72 16.75 -14.62
C ASP A 35 -4.88 15.51 -14.33
N ILE A 36 -5.36 14.35 -14.81
CA ILE A 36 -4.69 13.05 -14.74
C ILE A 36 -4.24 12.66 -16.14
N PHE A 37 -2.98 12.29 -16.31
CA PHE A 37 -2.42 11.97 -17.61
C PHE A 37 -2.33 10.47 -17.84
N TRP A 38 -3.24 9.94 -18.69
CA TRP A 38 -3.31 8.53 -19.02
C TRP A 38 -4.04 8.28 -20.34
N ASP A 39 -3.53 7.37 -21.19
CA ASP A 39 -4.08 7.18 -22.54
C ASP A 39 -5.34 6.30 -22.59
N ASP A 40 -5.48 5.32 -21.67
CA ASP A 40 -6.68 4.47 -21.62
C ASP A 40 -7.84 5.20 -20.95
N THR A 41 -8.84 5.57 -21.73
CA THR A 41 -10.05 6.27 -21.24
C THR A 41 -10.88 5.44 -20.25
N LYS A 42 -10.72 4.11 -20.21
CA LYS A 42 -11.41 3.22 -19.27
C LYS A 42 -10.74 3.16 -17.89
N ILE A 43 -9.59 3.80 -17.73
CA ILE A 43 -8.84 3.74 -16.46
C ILE A 43 -9.65 4.31 -15.30
N GLN A 44 -10.43 5.36 -15.52
CA GLN A 44 -11.30 5.97 -14.52
C GLN A 44 -12.27 4.94 -13.93
N GLU A 45 -13.01 4.22 -14.76
CA GLU A 45 -13.97 3.19 -14.33
C GLU A 45 -13.27 2.07 -13.55
N LYS A 46 -12.09 1.64 -14.01
CA LYS A 46 -11.29 0.62 -13.33
C LYS A 46 -10.87 1.06 -11.92
N ILE A 47 -10.41 2.30 -11.78
CA ILE A 47 -10.00 2.88 -10.49
C ILE A 47 -11.22 3.02 -9.56
N GLU A 48 -12.34 3.57 -10.05
CA GLU A 48 -13.57 3.74 -9.29
C GLU A 48 -14.09 2.39 -8.76
N LYS A 49 -14.12 1.37 -9.62
CA LYS A 49 -14.51 0.01 -9.25
C LYS A 49 -13.56 -0.61 -8.23
N ARG A 50 -12.24 -0.42 -8.43
CA ARG A 50 -11.21 -1.06 -7.61
C ARG A 50 -11.10 -0.45 -6.22
N PHE A 51 -11.24 0.88 -6.10
CA PHE A 51 -11.01 1.60 -4.84
C PHE A 51 -12.29 2.13 -4.19
N GLY A 52 -13.44 2.04 -4.87
CA GLY A 52 -14.69 2.62 -4.40
C GLY A 52 -14.63 4.15 -4.26
N MET A 53 -13.90 4.80 -5.15
CA MET A 53 -13.75 6.26 -5.23
C MET A 53 -14.69 6.84 -6.30
N HIS A 54 -14.99 8.13 -6.21
CA HIS A 54 -15.69 8.89 -7.25
C HIS A 54 -14.72 9.88 -7.87
N LEU A 55 -14.44 9.70 -9.15
CA LEU A 55 -13.45 10.49 -9.90
C LEU A 55 -14.06 11.41 -10.97
N SER A 56 -15.38 11.61 -10.95
CA SER A 56 -16.10 12.42 -11.95
C SER A 56 -15.65 13.89 -12.04
N LYS A 57 -14.92 14.39 -11.05
CA LYS A 57 -14.36 15.75 -11.01
C LYS A 57 -12.92 15.85 -11.52
N PHE A 58 -12.32 14.73 -11.92
CA PHE A 58 -11.00 14.72 -12.53
C PHE A 58 -11.09 14.81 -14.04
N ASN A 59 -10.15 15.48 -14.65
CA ASN A 59 -9.97 15.49 -16.09
C ASN A 59 -8.93 14.44 -16.47
N PHE A 60 -9.31 13.42 -17.24
CA PHE A 60 -8.37 12.45 -17.78
C PHE A 60 -7.93 12.92 -19.17
N LEU A 61 -6.64 13.17 -19.32
CA LEU A 61 -6.03 13.73 -20.53
C LEU A 61 -5.00 12.75 -21.12
N PRO A 62 -4.71 12.84 -22.43
CA PRO A 62 -3.66 12.04 -23.06
C PRO A 62 -2.32 12.14 -22.33
N ASN A 63 -1.57 11.05 -22.28
CA ASN A 63 -0.30 10.98 -21.57
C ASN A 63 0.83 11.70 -22.32
N VAL A 64 1.09 12.94 -21.94
CA VAL A 64 2.19 13.75 -22.49
C VAL A 64 3.56 13.41 -21.90
N PHE A 65 3.62 12.58 -20.86
CA PHE A 65 4.85 12.19 -20.16
C PHE A 65 5.49 10.93 -20.73
N SER A 66 4.77 10.16 -21.54
CA SER A 66 5.29 8.95 -22.21
C SER A 66 6.35 9.25 -23.27
N SER A 67 6.35 10.47 -23.82
CA SER A 67 7.36 10.90 -24.78
C SER A 67 8.68 11.26 -24.07
N ARG A 68 9.83 10.85 -24.66
CA ARG A 68 11.16 11.23 -24.13
C ARG A 68 11.50 12.72 -24.32
N ASN A 69 10.53 13.55 -24.65
CA ASN A 69 10.72 15.00 -24.86
C ASN A 69 10.69 15.75 -23.53
N PHE A 70 11.77 15.67 -22.74
CA PHE A 70 11.88 16.34 -21.44
C PHE A 70 11.67 17.87 -21.49
N LEU A 71 12.07 18.52 -22.58
CA LEU A 71 11.90 19.99 -22.71
C LEU A 71 10.43 20.32 -22.96
N GLY A 72 9.77 19.59 -23.85
CA GLY A 72 8.32 19.76 -24.13
C GLY A 72 7.47 19.55 -22.88
N THR A 73 7.76 18.52 -22.10
CA THR A 73 7.07 18.23 -20.83
C THR A 73 7.28 19.36 -19.81
N GLY A 74 8.50 19.90 -19.72
CA GLY A 74 8.78 21.04 -18.84
C GLY A 74 8.02 22.29 -19.25
N PHE A 75 7.91 22.60 -20.55
CA PHE A 75 7.10 23.71 -21.05
C PHE A 75 5.63 23.55 -20.76
N PHE A 76 5.10 22.35 -20.95
CA PHE A 76 3.72 22.01 -20.66
C PHE A 76 3.35 22.27 -19.19
N LEU A 77 4.21 21.83 -18.27
CA LEU A 77 3.99 21.97 -16.83
C LEU A 77 4.00 23.42 -16.33
N LYS A 78 4.54 24.37 -17.05
CA LYS A 78 4.53 25.81 -16.65
C LYS A 78 3.11 26.37 -16.46
N ASN A 79 2.12 25.79 -17.10
CA ASN A 79 0.71 26.21 -16.99
C ASN A 79 0.03 25.71 -15.70
N TYR A 80 0.68 24.79 -14.97
CA TYR A 80 0.15 24.21 -13.75
C TYR A 80 0.71 24.91 -12.50
N HIS A 81 -0.13 25.01 -11.48
CA HIS A 81 0.27 25.54 -10.18
C HIS A 81 0.96 24.48 -9.33
N VAL A 82 0.48 23.25 -9.41
CA VAL A 82 1.00 22.08 -8.71
C VAL A 82 1.23 20.96 -9.71
N ALA A 83 2.35 20.25 -9.58
CA ALA A 83 2.55 18.95 -10.21
C ALA A 83 2.91 17.91 -9.15
N PHE A 84 2.15 16.84 -9.11
CA PHE A 84 2.42 15.64 -8.31
C PHE A 84 2.77 14.48 -9.24
N MET A 85 3.95 13.89 -9.03
CA MET A 85 4.41 12.76 -9.83
C MET A 85 4.87 11.60 -8.94
N ILE A 86 4.45 10.38 -9.29
CA ILE A 86 5.04 9.17 -8.72
C ILE A 86 6.32 8.86 -9.48
N SER A 87 7.39 8.63 -8.73
CA SER A 87 8.71 8.30 -9.29
C SER A 87 8.79 6.81 -9.64
N ASP A 88 9.34 6.53 -10.79
CA ASP A 88 9.81 5.22 -11.24
C ASP A 88 11.30 4.95 -10.92
N GLY A 89 11.89 5.79 -10.06
CA GLY A 89 13.32 5.83 -9.74
C GLY A 89 14.07 6.92 -10.52
N SER A 90 13.47 7.50 -11.55
CA SER A 90 14.04 8.66 -12.25
C SER A 90 13.63 9.99 -11.60
N ILE A 91 14.40 11.04 -11.91
CA ILE A 91 14.09 12.41 -11.48
C ILE A 91 13.55 13.18 -12.70
N PRO A 92 12.24 13.50 -12.74
CA PRO A 92 11.63 14.24 -13.84
C PRO A 92 12.07 15.71 -13.83
N PHE A 93 11.99 16.37 -14.99
CA PHE A 93 12.17 17.81 -15.08
C PHE A 93 10.82 18.50 -14.87
N MET A 94 10.63 19.11 -13.71
CA MET A 94 9.38 19.74 -13.29
C MET A 94 9.54 21.26 -13.21
N THR A 95 8.55 22.01 -13.69
CA THR A 95 8.61 23.46 -13.83
C THR A 95 7.38 24.21 -13.30
N THR A 96 6.54 23.55 -12.54
CA THR A 96 5.39 24.21 -11.88
C THR A 96 5.83 25.07 -10.70
N LYS A 97 4.91 25.86 -10.16
CA LYS A 97 5.18 26.65 -8.94
C LYS A 97 5.40 25.76 -7.72
N ASN A 98 4.75 24.61 -7.63
CA ASN A 98 4.96 23.64 -6.57
C ASN A 98 5.12 22.23 -7.16
N ASN A 99 6.36 21.75 -7.20
CA ASN A 99 6.74 20.45 -7.73
C ASN A 99 6.85 19.43 -6.59
N ILE A 100 6.08 18.34 -6.67
CA ILE A 100 6.04 17.28 -5.66
C ILE A 100 6.38 15.95 -6.34
N LEU A 101 7.46 15.30 -5.89
CA LEU A 101 7.86 13.98 -6.34
C LEU A 101 7.62 12.96 -5.23
N HIS A 102 6.88 11.92 -5.53
CA HIS A 102 6.52 10.89 -4.57
C HIS A 102 7.23 9.58 -4.84
N PHE A 103 7.89 9.02 -3.82
CA PHE A 103 8.50 7.71 -3.86
C PHE A 103 7.69 6.70 -3.04
N GLN A 104 7.22 5.66 -3.73
CA GLN A 104 6.54 4.52 -3.13
C GLN A 104 7.43 3.31 -2.93
N VAL A 105 8.50 3.23 -3.73
CA VAL A 105 9.46 2.14 -3.74
C VAL A 105 10.79 2.68 -3.23
N PRO A 106 11.46 1.98 -2.32
CA PRO A 106 12.79 2.34 -1.81
C PRO A 106 13.87 1.98 -2.83
N PHE A 107 14.01 2.79 -3.87
CA PHE A 107 14.99 2.58 -4.93
C PHE A 107 16.43 2.66 -4.42
N ARG A 108 17.26 1.70 -4.79
CA ARG A 108 18.70 1.70 -4.57
C ARG A 108 19.47 1.44 -5.87
N ASN A 109 20.74 1.89 -5.91
CA ASN A 109 21.66 1.67 -7.04
C ASN A 109 21.11 2.20 -8.37
N THR A 110 20.31 3.26 -8.32
CA THR A 110 19.69 3.86 -9.52
C THR A 110 20.69 4.56 -10.41
N ARG A 111 21.95 4.79 -9.94
CA ARG A 111 22.97 5.62 -10.60
C ARG A 111 22.44 6.99 -11.01
N SER A 112 21.41 7.46 -10.33
CA SER A 112 20.61 8.61 -10.73
C SER A 112 21.23 9.96 -10.34
N MET A 113 22.29 9.98 -9.52
CA MET A 113 22.89 11.24 -9.02
C MET A 113 23.99 11.81 -9.90
N ASN A 114 23.74 11.85 -11.22
CA ASN A 114 24.54 12.67 -12.14
C ASN A 114 24.26 14.17 -11.98
N LEU A 115 25.10 15.01 -12.60
CA LEU A 115 24.98 16.48 -12.48
C LEU A 115 23.60 17.00 -12.93
N ALA A 116 23.03 16.42 -13.99
CA ALA A 116 21.71 16.81 -14.49
C ALA A 116 20.61 16.52 -13.46
N ASN A 117 20.64 15.36 -12.82
CA ASN A 117 19.66 15.00 -11.80
C ASN A 117 19.82 15.81 -10.50
N ARG A 118 21.05 16.19 -10.14
CA ARG A 118 21.29 17.15 -9.04
C ARG A 118 20.63 18.52 -9.32
N ILE A 119 20.63 18.97 -10.56
CA ILE A 119 19.95 20.22 -10.95
C ILE A 119 18.43 20.03 -10.90
N LYS A 120 17.91 18.90 -11.41
CA LYS A 120 16.47 18.61 -11.40
C LYS A 120 15.91 18.51 -9.98
N ILE A 121 16.60 17.81 -9.07
CA ILE A 121 16.14 17.59 -7.70
C ILE A 121 16.01 18.90 -6.91
N ARG A 122 16.88 19.89 -7.20
CA ARG A 122 16.80 21.24 -6.60
C ARG A 122 15.54 22.02 -7.00
N ARG A 123 14.87 21.62 -8.08
CA ARG A 123 13.58 22.21 -8.52
C ARG A 123 12.38 21.55 -7.90
N ILE A 124 12.56 20.40 -7.21
CA ILE A 124 11.49 19.72 -6.54
C ILE A 124 11.32 20.33 -5.15
N HIS A 125 10.17 20.98 -4.93
CA HIS A 125 9.88 21.67 -3.68
C HIS A 125 9.66 20.71 -2.53
N ASN A 126 8.99 19.58 -2.83
CA ASN A 126 8.72 18.54 -1.85
C ASN A 126 8.99 17.16 -2.44
N ILE A 127 9.89 16.42 -1.81
CA ILE A 127 10.04 14.99 -2.04
C ILE A 127 9.28 14.29 -0.92
N VAL A 128 8.39 13.36 -1.28
CA VAL A 128 7.48 12.70 -0.34
C VAL A 128 7.65 11.20 -0.44
N CYS A 129 7.73 10.52 0.70
CA CYS A 129 7.79 9.08 0.81
C CYS A 129 6.59 8.53 1.58
N ASN A 130 6.22 7.28 1.29
CA ASN A 130 5.08 6.60 1.92
C ASN A 130 5.37 6.06 3.32
N SER A 131 6.63 6.06 3.77
CA SER A 131 7.06 5.56 5.09
C SER A 131 8.44 6.12 5.47
N HIS A 132 8.80 6.05 6.72
CA HIS A 132 10.16 6.36 7.18
C HIS A 132 11.19 5.36 6.64
N PHE A 133 10.78 4.09 6.47
CA PHE A 133 11.60 3.09 5.81
C PHE A 133 12.00 3.53 4.40
N THR A 134 11.02 3.89 3.57
CA THR A 134 11.28 4.40 2.21
C THR A 134 12.07 5.69 2.24
N LYS A 135 11.70 6.65 3.14
CA LYS A 135 12.42 7.91 3.31
C LYS A 135 13.91 7.70 3.55
N LYS A 136 14.29 6.83 4.49
CA LYS A 136 15.69 6.57 4.81
C LYS A 136 16.50 6.22 3.57
N ILE A 137 15.98 5.32 2.75
CA ILE A 137 16.67 4.82 1.55
C ILE A 137 16.71 5.89 0.45
N ILE A 138 15.61 6.60 0.24
CA ILE A 138 15.53 7.66 -0.77
C ILE A 138 16.44 8.83 -0.41
N ASP A 139 16.49 9.24 0.87
CA ASP A 139 17.35 10.33 1.30
C ASP A 139 18.84 9.97 1.13
N GLU A 140 19.22 8.73 1.41
CA GLU A 140 20.57 8.20 1.16
C GLU A 140 20.89 8.18 -0.34
N GLU A 141 20.02 7.61 -1.19
CA GLU A 141 20.24 7.39 -2.62
C GLU A 141 20.29 8.70 -3.41
N TYR A 142 19.37 9.65 -3.08
CA TYR A 142 19.21 10.90 -3.84
C TYR A 142 19.81 12.12 -3.13
N SER A 143 20.50 11.95 -2.00
CA SER A 143 21.10 13.03 -1.20
C SER A 143 20.10 14.16 -0.91
N THR A 144 18.92 13.80 -0.40
CA THR A 144 17.80 14.70 -0.16
C THR A 144 17.28 14.59 1.29
N ASN A 145 16.28 15.39 1.63
CA ASN A 145 15.55 15.32 2.89
C ASN A 145 14.05 15.30 2.60
N SER A 146 13.53 14.10 2.33
CA SER A 146 12.13 13.91 1.99
C SER A 146 11.21 14.03 3.22
N LYS A 147 9.92 14.22 2.97
CA LYS A 147 8.86 14.22 3.99
C LYS A 147 8.13 12.88 3.94
N VAL A 148 7.63 12.43 5.08
CA VAL A 148 6.76 11.25 5.12
C VAL A 148 5.31 11.69 5.16
N ILE A 149 4.52 11.18 4.21
CA ILE A 149 3.06 11.23 4.24
C ILE A 149 2.58 9.79 4.03
N TYR A 150 2.04 9.20 5.07
CA TYR A 150 1.58 7.82 5.05
C TYR A 150 0.41 7.62 4.07
N PRO A 151 0.33 6.46 3.41
CA PRO A 151 -0.78 6.13 2.52
C PRO A 151 -2.15 6.24 3.22
N PRO A 152 -3.16 6.74 2.52
CA PRO A 152 -4.48 6.95 3.10
C PRO A 152 -5.25 5.65 3.27
N VAL A 153 -5.87 5.47 4.45
CA VAL A 153 -6.80 4.39 4.77
C VAL A 153 -8.19 4.97 4.98
N ASP A 154 -9.18 4.42 4.30
CA ASP A 154 -10.58 4.87 4.44
C ASP A 154 -11.21 4.29 5.72
N THR A 155 -10.81 4.85 6.87
CA THR A 155 -11.25 4.42 8.19
C THR A 155 -12.75 4.65 8.44
N LEU A 156 -13.42 5.42 7.59
CA LEU A 156 -14.87 5.62 7.67
C LEU A 156 -15.64 4.47 6.99
N LYS A 157 -15.13 3.94 5.89
CA LYS A 157 -15.72 2.78 5.20
C LYS A 157 -15.25 1.45 5.78
N ILE A 158 -14.00 1.38 6.23
CA ILE A 158 -13.38 0.16 6.79
C ILE A 158 -13.60 0.14 8.30
N THR A 159 -14.75 -0.37 8.71
CA THR A 159 -15.19 -0.41 10.11
C THR A 159 -15.42 -1.85 10.57
N PRO A 160 -15.37 -2.12 11.89
CA PRO A 160 -15.66 -3.44 12.42
C PRO A 160 -17.10 -3.90 12.11
N GLY A 161 -17.27 -5.21 11.92
CA GLY A 161 -18.55 -5.87 11.87
C GLY A 161 -18.62 -7.05 12.85
N LYS A 162 -19.65 -7.90 12.71
CA LYS A 162 -19.73 -9.15 13.48
C LYS A 162 -18.56 -10.06 13.10
N LYS A 163 -17.65 -10.29 14.04
CA LYS A 163 -16.44 -11.07 13.83
C LYS A 163 -16.73 -12.57 13.74
N GLN A 164 -16.05 -13.22 12.80
CA GLN A 164 -16.05 -14.67 12.58
C GLN A 164 -14.64 -15.22 12.81
N ASN A 165 -14.50 -16.51 12.97
CA ASN A 165 -13.22 -17.19 13.13
C ASN A 165 -12.47 -17.25 11.79
N ILE A 166 -12.02 -16.11 11.34
CA ILE A 166 -11.30 -15.92 10.08
C ILE A 166 -9.94 -15.30 10.38
N ILE A 167 -8.91 -15.94 9.86
CA ILE A 167 -7.59 -15.35 9.68
C ILE A 167 -7.55 -14.83 8.24
N LEU A 168 -7.30 -13.56 8.05
CA LEU A 168 -7.31 -12.92 6.74
C LEU A 168 -5.90 -12.47 6.34
N TYR A 169 -5.57 -12.64 5.09
CA TYR A 169 -4.48 -11.93 4.43
C TYR A 169 -5.00 -11.28 3.15
N VAL A 170 -4.60 -10.02 2.91
CA VAL A 170 -4.93 -9.29 1.68
C VAL A 170 -3.65 -8.79 1.03
N GLY A 171 -3.36 -9.33 -0.15
CA GLY A 171 -2.18 -8.97 -0.92
C GLY A 171 -2.21 -9.60 -2.31
N ARG A 172 -1.50 -9.01 -3.28
CA ARG A 172 -1.44 -9.54 -4.66
C ARG A 172 -0.83 -10.95 -4.66
N PHE A 173 -1.36 -11.81 -5.52
CA PHE A 173 -0.79 -13.13 -5.77
C PHE A 173 0.41 -13.06 -6.73
N SER A 174 0.53 -11.99 -7.51
CA SER A 174 1.65 -11.78 -8.41
C SER A 174 2.91 -11.29 -7.70
N GLN A 175 4.08 -11.75 -8.13
CA GLN A 175 5.39 -11.29 -7.67
C GLN A 175 5.90 -10.18 -8.61
N LEU A 176 5.48 -8.93 -8.40
CA LEU A 176 6.06 -7.79 -9.12
C LEU A 176 7.42 -7.41 -8.53
N LEU A 177 7.44 -7.01 -7.27
CA LEU A 177 8.64 -6.62 -6.51
C LEU A 177 8.71 -7.39 -5.18
N GLN A 178 7.63 -7.33 -4.42
CA GLN A 178 7.54 -7.87 -3.07
C GLN A 178 7.12 -9.34 -3.09
N ASN A 179 7.83 -10.17 -2.34
CA ASN A 179 7.39 -11.54 -2.10
C ASN A 179 6.39 -11.58 -0.95
N LYS A 180 5.13 -11.87 -1.27
CA LYS A 180 4.01 -11.87 -0.30
C LYS A 180 3.95 -13.12 0.58
N ARG A 181 4.73 -14.17 0.25
CA ARG A 181 4.92 -15.38 1.06
C ARG A 181 3.62 -16.05 1.50
N HIS A 182 2.67 -16.21 0.54
CA HIS A 182 1.45 -16.99 0.76
C HIS A 182 1.75 -18.43 1.17
N ASP A 183 2.84 -19.01 0.67
CA ASP A 183 3.36 -20.31 1.05
C ASP A 183 3.52 -20.47 2.58
N ILE A 184 4.18 -19.52 3.22
CA ILE A 184 4.39 -19.52 4.67
C ILE A 184 3.07 -19.44 5.44
N LEU A 185 2.12 -18.61 4.96
CA LEU A 185 0.81 -18.47 5.61
C LEU A 185 0.00 -19.76 5.53
N ILE A 186 0.00 -20.41 4.35
CA ILE A 186 -0.69 -21.69 4.16
C ILE A 186 -0.09 -22.77 5.08
N GLU A 187 1.24 -22.96 5.06
CA GLU A 187 1.88 -23.99 5.87
C GLU A 187 1.72 -23.73 7.38
N SER A 188 1.77 -22.47 7.80
CA SER A 188 1.50 -22.11 9.20
C SER A 188 0.06 -22.42 9.61
N PHE A 189 -0.92 -22.17 8.73
CA PHE A 189 -2.32 -22.45 9.01
C PHE A 189 -2.58 -23.97 9.04
N LYS A 190 -2.02 -24.73 8.10
CA LYS A 190 -2.08 -26.21 8.12
C LYS A 190 -1.55 -26.77 9.44
N SER A 191 -0.41 -26.25 9.89
CA SER A 191 0.15 -26.65 11.19
C SER A 191 -0.80 -26.37 12.38
N LEU A 192 -1.57 -25.27 12.35
CA LEU A 192 -2.58 -25.01 13.39
C LEU A 192 -3.73 -26.03 13.35
N ILE A 193 -4.21 -26.37 12.16
CA ILE A 193 -5.28 -27.39 11.99
C ILE A 193 -4.79 -28.77 12.46
N ASP A 194 -3.58 -29.16 12.07
CA ASP A 194 -2.98 -30.44 12.47
C ASP A 194 -2.75 -30.54 14.00
N GLN A 195 -2.58 -29.38 14.65
CA GLN A 195 -2.52 -29.27 16.13
C GLN A 195 -3.89 -29.22 16.79
N GLY A 196 -4.98 -29.40 16.04
CA GLY A 196 -6.36 -29.50 16.56
C GLY A 196 -7.16 -28.21 16.57
N LEU A 197 -6.72 -27.17 15.84
CA LEU A 197 -7.54 -25.98 15.66
C LEU A 197 -8.77 -26.30 14.81
N ASN A 198 -9.97 -26.09 15.38
CA ASN A 198 -11.24 -26.31 14.71
C ASN A 198 -12.02 -24.99 14.54
N ASP A 199 -12.99 -24.98 13.62
CA ASP A 199 -13.91 -23.85 13.39
C ASP A 199 -13.24 -22.53 12.96
N TRP A 200 -12.02 -22.59 12.44
CA TRP A 200 -11.30 -21.44 11.85
C TRP A 200 -11.02 -21.67 10.38
N LYS A 201 -10.97 -20.60 9.63
CA LYS A 201 -10.49 -20.64 8.24
C LYS A 201 -9.45 -19.56 7.96
N LEU A 202 -8.55 -19.85 7.03
CA LEU A 202 -7.64 -18.89 6.41
C LEU A 202 -8.28 -18.37 5.12
N VAL A 203 -8.32 -17.05 4.93
CA VAL A 203 -8.74 -16.43 3.68
C VAL A 203 -7.58 -15.63 3.11
N LEU A 204 -7.15 -16.01 1.91
CA LEU A 204 -6.15 -15.28 1.12
C LEU A 204 -6.87 -14.55 0.00
N ALA A 205 -6.80 -13.22 -0.04
CA ALA A 205 -7.53 -12.43 -1.02
C ALA A 205 -6.60 -11.43 -1.72
N GLY A 206 -6.71 -11.28 -3.04
CA GLY A 206 -5.86 -10.34 -3.76
C GLY A 206 -6.00 -10.33 -5.27
N GLY A 207 -5.29 -9.40 -5.91
CA GLY A 207 -5.23 -9.29 -7.36
C GLY A 207 -4.25 -10.29 -7.96
N SER A 208 -4.61 -10.83 -9.13
CA SER A 208 -3.77 -11.71 -9.95
C SER A 208 -3.55 -11.18 -11.38
N GLU A 209 -4.16 -10.02 -11.74
CA GLU A 209 -4.20 -9.52 -13.11
C GLU A 209 -2.89 -8.86 -13.59
N VAL A 210 -2.03 -8.41 -12.68
CA VAL A 210 -0.82 -7.65 -13.01
C VAL A 210 0.42 -8.40 -12.55
N GLY A 211 1.35 -8.66 -13.48
CA GLY A 211 2.57 -9.41 -13.24
C GLY A 211 2.41 -10.92 -13.50
N ARG A 212 3.50 -11.69 -13.37
CA ARG A 212 3.42 -13.16 -13.45
C ARG A 212 2.52 -13.66 -12.31
N THR A 213 1.39 -14.25 -12.68
CA THR A 213 0.58 -15.02 -11.76
C THR A 213 1.40 -16.22 -11.33
N GLU A 214 2.07 -16.13 -10.18
CA GLU A 214 2.48 -17.36 -9.55
C GLU A 214 1.19 -18.07 -9.16
N LYS A 215 0.89 -19.06 -9.99
CA LYS A 215 0.46 -20.32 -9.53
C LYS A 215 -0.59 -20.24 -8.40
N VAL A 216 -1.63 -19.40 -8.61
CA VAL A 216 -2.80 -19.46 -7.72
C VAL A 216 -3.32 -20.90 -7.69
N ASP A 217 -3.19 -21.62 -8.80
CA ASP A 217 -3.57 -23.03 -8.86
C ASP A 217 -2.66 -23.93 -8.02
N ASP A 218 -1.35 -23.64 -7.93
CA ASP A 218 -0.48 -24.36 -7.01
C ASP A 218 -0.84 -24.04 -5.54
N LEU A 219 -1.18 -22.78 -5.22
CA LEU A 219 -1.64 -22.43 -3.88
C LEU A 219 -2.97 -23.14 -3.54
N ARG A 220 -3.87 -23.27 -4.51
CA ARG A 220 -5.11 -24.05 -4.34
C ARG A 220 -4.82 -25.52 -4.09
N SER A 221 -3.94 -26.12 -4.90
CA SER A 221 -3.57 -27.53 -4.76
C SER A 221 -2.99 -27.83 -3.37
N VAL A 222 -2.03 -27.00 -2.89
CA VAL A 222 -1.45 -27.22 -1.56
C VAL A 222 -2.41 -26.86 -0.41
N SER A 223 -3.53 -26.22 -0.69
CA SER A 223 -4.57 -25.86 0.27
C SER A 223 -5.70 -26.91 0.34
N GLU A 224 -5.71 -27.90 -0.54
CA GLU A 224 -6.73 -28.95 -0.54
C GLU A 224 -6.81 -29.67 0.83
N ASN A 225 -8.03 -30.03 1.21
CA ASN A 225 -8.34 -30.67 2.49
C ASN A 225 -8.15 -29.81 3.75
N TYR A 226 -7.83 -28.51 3.60
CA TYR A 226 -7.76 -27.56 4.70
C TYR A 226 -8.81 -26.44 4.52
N PRO A 227 -9.34 -25.84 5.60
CA PRO A 227 -10.30 -24.75 5.51
C PRO A 227 -9.62 -23.43 5.08
N ILE A 228 -9.06 -23.44 3.86
CA ILE A 228 -8.35 -22.32 3.23
C ILE A 228 -9.14 -21.87 2.01
N GLU A 229 -9.47 -20.58 1.95
CA GLU A 229 -10.21 -19.96 0.85
C GLU A 229 -9.29 -18.98 0.11
N ILE A 230 -9.16 -19.12 -1.22
CA ILE A 230 -8.37 -18.23 -2.07
C ILE A 230 -9.33 -17.44 -2.98
N ILE A 231 -9.33 -16.11 -2.83
CA ILE A 231 -10.22 -15.19 -3.54
C ILE A 231 -9.39 -14.28 -4.44
N GLU A 232 -9.47 -14.56 -5.75
CA GLU A 232 -8.81 -13.73 -6.77
C GLU A 232 -9.69 -12.55 -7.17
N ASN A 233 -9.03 -11.40 -7.38
CA ASN A 233 -9.62 -10.18 -7.91
C ASN A 233 -10.94 -9.77 -7.20
N PRO A 234 -10.97 -9.79 -5.85
CA PRO A 234 -12.18 -9.43 -5.13
C PRO A 234 -12.54 -7.98 -5.42
N THR A 235 -13.84 -7.72 -5.51
CA THR A 235 -14.37 -6.36 -5.60
C THR A 235 -14.15 -5.59 -4.31
N PHE A 236 -14.19 -4.24 -4.37
CA PHE A 236 -14.04 -3.43 -3.17
C PHE A 236 -15.05 -3.79 -2.04
N PRO A 237 -16.36 -3.97 -2.32
CA PRO A 237 -17.29 -4.44 -1.29
C PRO A 237 -16.95 -5.81 -0.68
N GLN A 238 -16.42 -6.75 -1.48
CA GLN A 238 -15.98 -8.05 -0.96
C GLN A 238 -14.80 -7.90 0.00
N ILE A 239 -13.78 -7.08 -0.36
CA ILE A 239 -12.64 -6.78 0.52
C ILE A 239 -13.12 -6.13 1.83
N LEU A 240 -14.02 -5.15 1.77
CA LEU A 240 -14.59 -4.52 2.97
C LEU A 240 -15.28 -5.54 3.88
N ASN A 241 -16.05 -6.47 3.28
CA ASN A 241 -16.74 -7.52 4.03
C ASN A 241 -15.76 -8.50 4.68
N LEU A 242 -14.67 -8.86 4.00
CA LEU A 242 -13.60 -9.69 4.55
C LEU A 242 -12.95 -9.03 5.77
N TYR A 243 -12.53 -7.77 5.67
CA TYR A 243 -11.99 -7.02 6.80
C TYR A 243 -12.98 -6.96 7.97
N LYS A 244 -14.25 -6.63 7.70
CA LYS A 244 -15.29 -6.52 8.74
C LYS A 244 -15.46 -7.81 9.54
N LYS A 245 -15.41 -8.96 8.87
CA LYS A 245 -15.69 -10.28 9.48
C LYS A 245 -14.49 -10.92 10.15
N SER A 246 -13.27 -10.61 9.71
CA SER A 246 -12.07 -11.32 10.16
C SER A 246 -11.65 -10.88 11.56
N LYS A 247 -11.22 -11.83 12.41
CA LYS A 247 -10.69 -11.57 13.75
C LYS A 247 -9.22 -11.26 13.74
N ILE A 248 -8.45 -12.01 12.97
CA ILE A 248 -6.98 -11.95 12.91
C ILE A 248 -6.57 -11.58 11.49
N PHE A 249 -5.53 -10.79 11.37
CA PHE A 249 -4.90 -10.47 10.08
C PHE A 249 -3.44 -10.91 10.10
N TRP A 250 -3.06 -11.74 9.15
CA TRP A 250 -1.69 -12.19 8.99
C TRP A 250 -0.95 -11.40 7.92
N GLN A 251 0.37 -11.26 8.08
CA GLN A 251 1.24 -10.67 7.06
C GLN A 251 2.62 -11.33 7.13
N ALA A 252 3.16 -11.74 5.95
CA ALA A 252 4.44 -12.44 5.82
C ALA A 252 5.36 -11.80 4.75
N THR A 253 4.97 -10.65 4.20
CA THR A 253 5.73 -10.00 3.12
C THR A 253 7.18 -9.76 3.53
N GLY A 254 8.11 -10.24 2.70
CA GLY A 254 9.54 -10.06 2.94
C GLY A 254 10.16 -11.08 3.88
N TYR A 255 9.43 -12.11 4.34
CA TYR A 255 10.02 -13.18 5.13
C TYR A 255 11.17 -13.86 4.38
N GLY A 256 12.32 -13.97 5.03
CA GLY A 256 13.55 -14.51 4.45
C GLY A 256 14.34 -13.53 3.58
N ILE A 257 13.92 -12.25 3.49
CA ILE A 257 14.61 -11.21 2.73
C ILE A 257 15.50 -10.35 3.63
N ASP A 258 16.73 -10.11 3.20
CA ASP A 258 17.59 -9.08 3.80
C ASP A 258 17.19 -7.70 3.24
N GLU A 259 16.48 -6.92 4.06
CA GLU A 259 15.97 -5.59 3.67
C GLU A 259 17.06 -4.55 3.41
N ASN A 260 18.29 -4.77 3.90
CA ASN A 260 19.41 -3.89 3.62
C ASN A 260 19.95 -4.08 2.21
N LYS A 261 19.85 -5.31 1.67
CA LYS A 261 20.27 -5.64 0.29
C LYS A 261 19.13 -5.47 -0.71
N HIS A 262 17.91 -5.84 -0.31
CA HIS A 262 16.73 -5.89 -1.17
C HIS A 262 15.54 -5.16 -0.53
N PRO A 263 15.64 -3.84 -0.28
CA PRO A 263 14.57 -3.08 0.35
C PRO A 263 13.27 -3.06 -0.48
N GLU A 264 13.38 -3.23 -1.79
CA GLU A 264 12.24 -3.29 -2.72
C GLU A 264 11.39 -4.56 -2.55
N ARG A 265 11.92 -5.62 -1.89
CA ARG A 265 11.25 -6.91 -1.72
C ARG A 265 10.49 -7.07 -0.41
N VAL A 266 10.61 -6.11 0.51
CA VAL A 266 9.85 -6.11 1.76
C VAL A 266 8.62 -5.21 1.67
N GLU A 267 7.79 -5.15 2.71
CA GLU A 267 6.61 -4.28 2.71
C GLU A 267 7.04 -2.81 2.92
N HIS A 268 6.73 -1.92 1.96
CA HIS A 268 7.19 -0.53 2.03
C HIS A 268 6.40 0.29 3.04
N PHE A 269 5.12 -0.03 3.26
CA PHE A 269 4.26 0.53 4.30
C PHE A 269 3.37 -0.56 4.91
N GLY A 270 2.43 -1.11 4.14
CA GLY A 270 1.47 -2.13 4.59
C GLY A 270 0.04 -1.61 4.69
N ILE A 271 -0.49 -1.05 3.61
CA ILE A 271 -1.85 -0.50 3.57
C ILE A 271 -2.88 -1.52 4.05
N SER A 272 -2.78 -2.80 3.61
CA SER A 272 -3.71 -3.86 4.00
C SER A 272 -3.67 -4.18 5.50
N VAL A 273 -2.51 -4.04 6.15
CA VAL A 273 -2.38 -4.17 7.61
C VAL A 273 -3.15 -3.04 8.29
N ALA A 274 -2.93 -1.79 7.87
CA ALA A 274 -3.62 -0.64 8.44
C ALA A 274 -5.14 -0.67 8.19
N GLU A 275 -5.59 -1.19 7.04
CA GLU A 275 -7.00 -1.44 6.76
C GLU A 275 -7.60 -2.51 7.69
N ALA A 276 -6.92 -3.63 7.87
CA ALA A 276 -7.33 -4.69 8.80
C ALA A 276 -7.43 -4.16 10.23
N MET A 277 -6.47 -3.37 10.67
CA MET A 277 -6.48 -2.70 11.97
C MET A 277 -7.69 -1.76 12.11
N SER A 278 -8.01 -0.97 11.08
CA SER A 278 -9.20 -0.11 11.07
C SER A 278 -10.48 -0.89 11.24
N ALA A 279 -10.55 -2.08 10.62
CA ALA A 279 -11.69 -3.01 10.77
C ALA A 279 -11.70 -3.77 12.10
N GLY A 280 -10.72 -3.57 12.97
CA GLY A 280 -10.61 -4.25 14.27
C GLY A 280 -10.17 -5.71 14.14
N CYS A 281 -9.32 -6.04 13.18
CA CYS A 281 -8.55 -7.28 13.20
C CYS A 281 -7.34 -7.14 14.12
N ALA A 282 -6.95 -8.20 14.81
CA ALA A 282 -5.68 -8.27 15.53
C ALA A 282 -4.56 -8.62 14.53
N PRO A 283 -3.60 -7.74 14.23
CA PRO A 283 -2.55 -8.03 13.28
C PRO A 283 -1.45 -8.89 13.90
N VAL A 284 -1.00 -9.90 13.15
CA VAL A 284 0.18 -10.74 13.45
C VAL A 284 1.09 -10.67 12.22
N VAL A 285 2.20 -9.96 12.32
CA VAL A 285 2.94 -9.46 11.16
C VAL A 285 4.43 -9.78 11.21
N TYR A 286 5.05 -9.92 10.05
CA TYR A 286 6.50 -9.99 9.92
C TYR A 286 7.08 -8.57 9.90
N PRO A 287 7.90 -8.15 10.90
CA PRO A 287 8.25 -6.75 11.14
C PRO A 287 9.42 -6.26 10.27
N LYS A 288 9.23 -6.21 8.95
CA LYS A 288 10.22 -5.70 7.98
C LYS A 288 9.67 -4.54 7.18
N GLY A 289 10.58 -3.70 6.70
CA GLY A 289 10.24 -2.51 5.93
C GLY A 289 9.46 -1.48 6.75
N GLY A 290 8.31 -1.04 6.23
CA GLY A 290 7.43 -0.06 6.87
C GLY A 290 6.48 -0.65 7.93
N ILE A 291 6.43 -1.97 8.12
CA ILE A 291 5.53 -2.62 9.09
C ILE A 291 5.75 -2.15 10.54
N PRO A 292 6.99 -1.95 11.05
CA PRO A 292 7.21 -1.45 12.40
C PRO A 292 6.66 -0.03 12.66
N GLU A 293 6.32 0.72 11.62
CA GLU A 293 5.68 2.04 11.75
C GLU A 293 4.18 1.93 12.07
N ILE A 294 3.57 0.78 11.72
CA ILE A 294 2.14 0.51 11.87
C ILE A 294 1.88 -0.32 13.12
N VAL A 295 2.65 -1.40 13.32
CA VAL A 295 2.42 -2.36 14.39
C VAL A 295 3.50 -2.21 15.46
N ASP A 296 3.07 -1.76 16.64
CA ASP A 296 3.85 -1.74 17.87
C ASP A 296 3.63 -3.09 18.58
N ASP A 297 4.69 -3.91 18.71
CA ASP A 297 4.61 -5.29 19.22
C ASP A 297 3.95 -5.36 20.60
N LYS A 298 3.02 -6.31 20.77
CA LYS A 298 2.24 -6.56 21.99
C LYS A 298 1.36 -5.40 22.47
N ILE A 299 1.29 -4.31 21.71
CA ILE A 299 0.45 -3.13 22.01
C ILE A 299 -0.77 -3.09 21.12
N ASN A 300 -0.56 -3.04 19.80
CA ASN A 300 -1.63 -2.97 18.80
C ASN A 300 -1.57 -4.10 17.77
N GLY A 301 -0.74 -5.11 18.01
CA GLY A 301 -0.52 -6.29 17.21
C GLY A 301 0.63 -7.10 17.75
N PHE A 302 1.03 -8.11 17.01
CA PHE A 302 2.17 -8.95 17.36
C PHE A 302 3.13 -9.09 16.18
N ASN A 303 4.41 -9.08 16.49
CA ASN A 303 5.49 -9.40 15.57
C ASN A 303 5.88 -10.87 15.70
N TRP A 304 6.18 -11.49 14.56
CA TRP A 304 6.74 -12.83 14.51
C TRP A 304 7.99 -12.84 13.62
N PHE A 305 8.95 -13.75 13.92
CA PHE A 305 10.22 -13.84 13.19
C PHE A 305 10.42 -15.21 12.55
N ILE A 306 9.78 -16.24 13.09
CA ILE A 306 9.78 -17.60 12.52
C ILE A 306 8.32 -18.13 12.47
N PRO A 307 7.99 -19.04 11.53
CA PRO A 307 6.62 -19.56 11.37
C PRO A 307 6.01 -20.17 12.64
N LYS A 308 6.84 -20.75 13.51
CA LYS A 308 6.41 -21.28 14.81
C LYS A 308 5.82 -20.18 15.70
N GLU A 309 6.45 -19.01 15.76
CA GLU A 309 5.91 -17.87 16.53
C GLU A 309 4.58 -17.36 15.96
N LEU A 310 4.42 -17.35 14.62
CA LEU A 310 3.15 -16.99 13.98
C LEU A 310 2.02 -17.90 14.47
N THR A 311 2.27 -19.21 14.55
CA THR A 311 1.25 -20.18 15.02
C THR A 311 1.00 -20.04 16.52
N GLU A 312 2.03 -19.93 17.36
CA GLU A 312 1.91 -19.77 18.82
C GLU A 312 1.17 -18.48 19.20
N ILE A 313 1.50 -17.34 18.57
CA ILE A 313 0.83 -16.07 18.79
C ILE A 313 -0.64 -16.17 18.37
N THR A 314 -0.90 -16.79 17.23
CA THR A 314 -2.26 -16.99 16.73
C THR A 314 -3.09 -17.84 17.69
N PHE A 315 -2.54 -18.95 18.17
CA PHE A 315 -3.20 -19.80 19.15
C PHE A 315 -3.49 -19.05 20.45
N LYS A 316 -2.54 -18.24 20.94
CA LYS A 316 -2.73 -17.37 22.10
C LYS A 316 -3.88 -16.37 21.91
N LEU A 317 -4.00 -15.77 20.73
CA LEU A 317 -5.11 -14.85 20.42
C LEU A 317 -6.44 -15.59 20.35
N ILE A 318 -6.48 -16.78 19.76
CA ILE A 318 -7.69 -17.60 19.65
C ILE A 318 -8.19 -18.02 21.02
N THR A 319 -7.32 -18.46 21.92
CA THR A 319 -7.66 -18.96 23.25
C THR A 319 -7.88 -17.84 24.28
N ASN A 320 -7.51 -16.59 23.96
CA ASN A 320 -7.72 -15.45 24.85
C ASN A 320 -8.50 -14.30 24.17
N PRO A 321 -9.86 -14.37 24.17
CA PRO A 321 -10.69 -13.35 23.56
C PRO A 321 -10.51 -11.94 24.16
N GLN A 322 -10.19 -11.83 25.45
CA GLN A 322 -9.96 -10.54 26.10
C GLN A 322 -8.71 -9.86 25.51
N LEU A 323 -7.60 -10.59 25.39
CA LEU A 323 -6.38 -10.10 24.76
C LEU A 323 -6.64 -9.68 23.31
N THR A 324 -7.34 -10.51 22.55
CA THR A 324 -7.69 -10.21 21.15
C THR A 324 -8.49 -8.93 21.04
N ASN A 325 -9.47 -8.71 21.91
CA ASN A 325 -10.27 -7.49 21.92
C ASN A 325 -9.42 -6.26 22.31
N GLN A 326 -8.52 -6.37 23.27
CA GLN A 326 -7.60 -5.28 23.67
C GLN A 326 -6.68 -4.89 22.50
N ILE A 327 -6.03 -5.86 21.87
CA ILE A 327 -5.15 -5.64 20.70
C ILE A 327 -5.94 -5.01 19.54
N SER A 328 -7.12 -5.55 19.23
CA SER A 328 -7.99 -5.00 18.17
C SER A 328 -8.42 -3.56 18.44
N ALA A 329 -8.74 -3.21 19.67
CA ALA A 329 -9.09 -1.84 20.05
C ALA A 329 -7.91 -0.88 19.85
N LYS A 330 -6.71 -1.27 20.29
CA LYS A 330 -5.49 -0.49 20.10
C LYS A 330 -5.05 -0.41 18.63
N ALA A 331 -5.25 -1.47 17.87
CA ALA A 331 -5.03 -1.48 16.42
C ALA A 331 -5.93 -0.44 15.72
N ARG A 332 -7.21 -0.38 16.06
CA ARG A 332 -8.15 0.61 15.51
C ARG A 332 -7.75 2.05 15.88
N GLU A 333 -7.34 2.29 17.12
CA GLU A 333 -6.84 3.59 17.56
C GLU A 333 -5.63 4.03 16.71
N LYS A 334 -4.65 3.15 16.54
CA LYS A 334 -3.45 3.42 15.72
C LYS A 334 -3.81 3.69 14.25
N ALA A 335 -4.76 2.94 13.68
CA ALA A 335 -5.16 3.08 12.28
C ALA A 335 -5.73 4.47 11.94
N GLN A 336 -6.30 5.20 12.90
CA GLN A 336 -6.79 6.56 12.70
C GLN A 336 -5.68 7.53 12.28
N LYS A 337 -4.43 7.27 12.66
CA LYS A 337 -3.27 8.08 12.23
C LYS A 337 -3.04 8.03 10.72
N PHE A 338 -3.56 7.01 10.05
CA PHE A 338 -3.44 6.80 8.61
C PHE A 338 -4.73 7.14 7.85
N SER A 339 -5.72 7.77 8.51
CA SER A 339 -7.01 8.09 7.89
C SER A 339 -6.88 9.05 6.71
N VAL A 340 -7.84 8.96 5.78
CA VAL A 340 -7.94 9.89 4.64
C VAL A 340 -7.95 11.36 5.11
N SER A 341 -8.58 11.67 6.25
CA SER A 341 -8.62 13.03 6.79
C SER A 341 -7.23 13.52 7.22
N VAL A 342 -6.45 12.69 7.89
CA VAL A 342 -5.06 12.99 8.27
C VAL A 342 -4.21 13.17 7.01
N PHE A 343 -4.32 12.27 6.05
CA PHE A 343 -3.63 12.36 4.76
C PHE A 343 -3.93 13.70 4.07
N LYS A 344 -5.21 14.05 3.87
CA LYS A 344 -5.61 15.31 3.25
C LYS A 344 -5.09 16.54 4.00
N SER A 345 -5.08 16.49 5.34
CA SER A 345 -4.49 17.55 6.17
C SER A 345 -2.99 17.72 5.93
N GLN A 346 -2.25 16.61 5.75
CA GLN A 346 -0.81 16.64 5.45
C GLN A 346 -0.55 17.16 4.03
N VAL A 347 -1.37 16.76 3.05
CA VAL A 347 -1.28 17.30 1.67
C VAL A 347 -1.49 18.82 1.65
N ARG A 348 -2.47 19.35 2.39
CA ARG A 348 -2.70 20.81 2.49
C ARG A 348 -1.50 21.59 3.01
N LYS A 349 -0.65 20.97 3.83
CA LYS A 349 0.59 21.60 4.36
C LYS A 349 1.74 21.59 3.36
N LEU A 350 1.64 20.83 2.27
CA LEU A 350 2.63 20.83 1.19
C LEU A 350 2.36 21.91 0.15
N ILE A 351 1.10 22.29 -0.02
CA ILE A 351 0.61 23.23 -1.04
C ILE A 351 0.58 24.64 -0.50
#